data_34502d473e5a6ad87fe8ca8bfcffc8c5
#
_entry.id   34502d473e5a6ad87fe8ca8bfcffc8c5
#
_cell.length_a   1.000
_cell.length_b   1.000
_cell.length_c   1.000
_cell.angle_alpha   90.00
_cell.angle_beta   90.00
_cell.angle_gamma   90.00
#
_symmetry.space_group_name_H-M   'P 1'
#
loop_
_entity.id
_entity.type
_entity.pdbx_description
1 polymer ?
#
loop_
_entity_poly.entity_id
_entity_poly.type
_entity_poly.pdbx_seq_one_letter_code
_entity_poly.pdbx_strand_id
1 'polypeptide(L)'
;TDSELYAQISRDLGADVPFLRSAENSSDSASSWAVVREVIERYGNEGKVFDTCVLLQPTSPLRTSEDIRNSFALYCEKNAKSVTSVCEVEHPVQWCFELGEDRLMDSFVNSPYKKCRRQLLPKNYQLNGAIYITSCENMLSEDFDFYGEKCYAYVMPHDRSLDIDDDVDLAIAELLMKKRAQ
;
A
#
# COMPACT_ATOMS: atom_id res chain seq x y z
N THR A 1 -5.83 -15.54 -0.19
CA THR A 1 -4.86 -16.49 -0.80
C THR A 1 -5.58 -17.51 -1.66
N ASP A 2 -4.85 -18.11 -2.60
CA ASP A 2 -5.26 -19.24 -3.46
C ASP A 2 -4.67 -20.57 -2.94
N SER A 3 -3.75 -20.52 -1.99
CA SER A 3 -3.06 -21.67 -1.40
C SER A 3 -3.75 -22.14 -0.12
N GLU A 4 -4.17 -23.41 -0.07
CA GLU A 4 -4.73 -24.00 1.16
C GLU A 4 -3.71 -24.01 2.31
N LEU A 5 -2.42 -24.20 1.99
CA LEU A 5 -1.35 -24.12 2.99
C LEU A 5 -1.30 -22.73 3.65
N TYR A 6 -1.29 -21.66 2.85
CA TYR A 6 -1.29 -20.32 3.39
C TYR A 6 -2.61 -19.93 4.07
N ALA A 7 -3.73 -20.46 3.58
CA ALA A 7 -5.02 -20.31 4.24
C ALA A 7 -5.00 -20.93 5.64
N GLN A 8 -4.46 -22.17 5.77
CA GLN A 8 -4.36 -22.83 7.06
C GLN A 8 -3.44 -22.08 8.03
N ILE A 9 -2.24 -21.66 7.58
CA ILE A 9 -1.32 -20.84 8.39
C ILE A 9 -2.02 -19.56 8.87
N SER A 10 -2.79 -18.91 7.99
CA SER A 10 -3.50 -17.68 8.34
C SER A 10 -4.60 -17.92 9.37
N ARG A 11 -5.36 -19.01 9.24
CA ARG A 11 -6.38 -19.42 10.24
C ARG A 11 -5.75 -19.73 11.60
N ASP A 12 -4.61 -20.43 11.61
CA ASP A 12 -3.87 -20.75 12.85
C ASP A 12 -3.37 -19.48 13.56
N LEU A 13 -3.14 -18.40 12.81
CA LEU A 13 -2.79 -17.08 13.32
C LEU A 13 -4.01 -16.19 13.63
N GLY A 14 -5.23 -16.72 13.51
CA GLY A 14 -6.47 -16.04 13.89
C GLY A 14 -7.15 -15.24 12.77
N ALA A 15 -6.72 -15.39 11.50
CA ALA A 15 -7.40 -14.78 10.37
C ALA A 15 -8.66 -15.57 9.98
N ASP A 16 -9.72 -14.87 9.55
CA ASP A 16 -10.87 -15.48 8.91
C ASP A 16 -10.55 -15.69 7.41
N VAL A 17 -10.53 -16.95 6.98
CA VAL A 17 -10.29 -17.34 5.57
C VAL A 17 -11.41 -18.25 5.13
N PRO A 18 -12.60 -17.71 4.82
CA PRO A 18 -13.79 -18.49 4.50
C PRO A 18 -13.71 -19.19 3.15
N PHE A 19 -12.92 -18.66 2.20
CA PHE A 19 -12.76 -19.21 0.86
C PHE A 19 -11.36 -18.93 0.31
N LEU A 20 -10.97 -19.70 -0.68
CA LEU A 20 -9.78 -19.43 -1.48
C LEU A 20 -10.11 -18.45 -2.60
N ARG A 21 -9.14 -17.63 -2.99
CA ARG A 21 -9.19 -16.74 -4.13
C ARG A 21 -9.36 -17.57 -5.43
N SER A 22 -10.08 -17.02 -6.41
CA SER A 22 -10.25 -17.65 -7.71
C SER A 22 -8.92 -17.81 -8.47
N ALA A 23 -8.84 -18.78 -9.38
CA ALA A 23 -7.67 -18.97 -10.21
C ALA A 23 -7.39 -17.73 -11.11
N GLU A 24 -8.45 -17.08 -11.59
CA GLU A 24 -8.35 -15.86 -12.38
C GLU A 24 -7.64 -14.74 -11.61
N ASN A 25 -8.02 -14.50 -10.36
CA ASN A 25 -7.44 -13.47 -9.50
C ASN A 25 -6.17 -13.95 -8.76
N SER A 26 -5.62 -15.10 -9.14
CA SER A 26 -4.37 -15.65 -8.57
C SER A 26 -3.22 -15.67 -9.57
N SER A 27 -3.40 -15.08 -10.75
CA SER A 27 -2.32 -14.90 -11.72
C SER A 27 -1.41 -13.74 -11.33
N ASP A 28 -0.16 -13.76 -11.81
CA ASP A 28 0.83 -12.68 -11.57
C ASP A 28 0.39 -11.31 -12.12
N SER A 29 -0.55 -11.31 -13.06
CA SER A 29 -1.13 -10.09 -13.65
C SER A 29 -2.42 -9.62 -12.99
N ALA A 30 -2.92 -10.35 -11.97
CA ALA A 30 -4.17 -10.01 -11.31
C ALA A 30 -4.03 -8.71 -10.51
N SER A 31 -4.95 -7.78 -10.73
CA SER A 31 -5.00 -6.53 -9.97
C SER A 31 -5.44 -6.80 -8.52
N SER A 32 -4.77 -6.18 -7.56
CA SER A 32 -5.20 -6.19 -6.16
C SER A 32 -6.65 -5.74 -5.99
N TRP A 33 -7.12 -4.81 -6.83
CA TRP A 33 -8.49 -4.32 -6.82
C TRP A 33 -9.51 -5.36 -7.29
N ALA A 34 -9.15 -6.18 -8.29
CA ALA A 34 -9.98 -7.30 -8.73
C ALA A 34 -10.15 -8.34 -7.61
N VAL A 35 -9.07 -8.61 -6.87
CA VAL A 35 -9.11 -9.49 -5.69
C VAL A 35 -10.03 -8.94 -4.60
N VAL A 36 -9.92 -7.66 -4.27
CA VAL A 36 -10.78 -7.01 -3.25
C VAL A 36 -12.24 -7.05 -3.67
N ARG A 37 -12.54 -6.77 -4.94
CA ARG A 37 -13.90 -6.86 -5.51
C ARG A 37 -14.47 -8.27 -5.37
N GLU A 38 -13.72 -9.29 -5.78
CA GLU A 38 -14.12 -10.70 -5.63
C GLU A 38 -14.48 -11.02 -4.18
N VAL A 39 -13.67 -10.58 -3.22
CA VAL A 39 -13.91 -10.85 -1.79
C VAL A 39 -15.20 -10.19 -1.32
N ILE A 40 -15.44 -8.92 -1.68
CA ILE A 40 -16.65 -8.20 -1.30
C ILE A 40 -17.89 -8.86 -1.90
N GLU A 41 -17.86 -9.24 -3.18
CA GLU A 41 -18.96 -9.91 -3.88
C GLU A 41 -19.28 -11.29 -3.27
N ARG A 42 -18.26 -12.07 -2.92
CA ARG A 42 -18.46 -13.40 -2.28
C ARG A 42 -19.11 -13.25 -0.90
N TYR A 43 -18.66 -12.31 -0.08
CA TYR A 43 -19.32 -12.04 1.19
C TYR A 43 -20.76 -11.56 1.00
N GLY A 44 -21.01 -10.72 0.01
CA GLY A 44 -22.38 -10.28 -0.35
C GLY A 44 -23.28 -11.44 -0.71
N ASN A 45 -22.79 -12.42 -1.47
CA ASN A 45 -23.53 -13.64 -1.82
C ASN A 45 -23.84 -14.52 -0.60
N GLU A 46 -23.04 -14.45 0.47
CA GLU A 46 -23.29 -15.09 1.76
C GLU A 46 -24.19 -14.24 2.68
N GLY A 47 -24.70 -13.10 2.21
CA GLY A 47 -25.52 -12.19 3.00
C GLY A 47 -24.75 -11.31 3.99
N LYS A 48 -23.42 -11.24 3.87
CA LYS A 48 -22.57 -10.38 4.67
C LYS A 48 -22.24 -9.10 3.87
N VAL A 49 -22.69 -7.96 4.36
CA VAL A 49 -22.47 -6.65 3.73
C VAL A 49 -21.56 -5.80 4.64
N PHE A 50 -20.58 -5.15 4.02
CA PHE A 50 -19.66 -4.25 4.70
C PHE A 50 -19.71 -2.87 4.07
N ASP A 51 -19.58 -1.82 4.88
CA ASP A 51 -19.57 -0.43 4.42
C ASP A 51 -18.21 -0.03 3.87
N THR A 52 -17.13 -0.53 4.47
CA THR A 52 -15.76 -0.11 4.16
C THR A 52 -14.84 -1.33 4.04
N CYS A 53 -13.95 -1.29 3.08
CA CYS A 53 -12.86 -2.24 2.95
C CYS A 53 -11.50 -1.58 3.22
N VAL A 54 -10.61 -2.32 3.88
CA VAL A 54 -9.24 -1.94 4.15
C VAL A 54 -8.32 -3.00 3.57
N LEU A 55 -7.60 -2.65 2.51
CA LEU A 55 -6.57 -3.53 1.93
C LEU A 55 -5.24 -3.29 2.65
N LEU A 56 -4.69 -4.36 3.19
CA LEU A 56 -3.40 -4.38 3.88
C LEU A 56 -2.47 -5.34 3.14
N GLN A 57 -1.48 -4.82 2.42
CA GLN A 57 -0.55 -5.69 1.70
C GLN A 57 0.35 -6.47 2.68
N PRO A 58 0.57 -7.77 2.45
CA PRO A 58 1.43 -8.60 3.32
C PRO A 58 2.91 -8.18 3.24
N THR A 59 3.33 -7.59 2.12
CA THR A 59 4.68 -7.09 1.89
C THR A 59 5.05 -5.88 2.75
N SER A 60 4.09 -5.26 3.46
CA SER A 60 4.32 -4.14 4.39
C SER A 60 4.06 -4.58 5.85
N PRO A 61 4.87 -5.47 6.44
CA PRO A 61 4.59 -6.07 7.75
C PRO A 61 4.81 -5.12 8.93
N LEU A 62 5.48 -3.99 8.73
CA LEU A 62 5.88 -3.09 9.80
C LEU A 62 4.79 -2.07 10.21
N ARG A 63 3.66 -2.00 9.50
CA ARG A 63 2.53 -1.18 9.92
C ARG A 63 2.00 -1.66 11.27
N THR A 64 1.48 -0.72 12.05
CA THR A 64 0.90 -1.00 13.36
C THR A 64 -0.62 -0.92 13.35
N SER A 65 -1.27 -1.47 14.37
CA SER A 65 -2.71 -1.29 14.57
C SER A 65 -3.08 0.20 14.79
N GLU A 66 -2.16 1.02 15.26
CA GLU A 66 -2.34 2.45 15.39
C GLU A 66 -2.36 3.15 14.03
N ASP A 67 -1.48 2.76 13.10
CA ASP A 67 -1.50 3.27 11.72
C ASP A 67 -2.85 2.98 11.05
N ILE A 68 -3.38 1.76 11.23
CA ILE A 68 -4.70 1.39 10.68
C ILE A 68 -5.81 2.23 11.30
N ARG A 69 -5.83 2.41 12.63
CA ARG A 69 -6.85 3.23 13.30
C ARG A 69 -6.78 4.70 12.89
N ASN A 70 -5.58 5.27 12.82
CA ASN A 70 -5.39 6.67 12.47
C ASN A 70 -5.72 6.95 11.00
N SER A 71 -5.36 6.04 10.08
CA SER A 71 -5.76 6.15 8.67
C SER A 71 -7.28 6.04 8.48
N PHE A 72 -7.94 5.18 9.25
CA PHE A 72 -9.40 5.08 9.24
C PHE A 72 -10.08 6.31 9.87
N ALA A 73 -9.51 6.86 10.94
CA ALA A 73 -9.99 8.11 11.52
C ALA A 73 -9.89 9.27 10.51
N LEU A 74 -8.78 9.37 9.77
CA LEU A 74 -8.62 10.34 8.68
C LEU A 74 -9.68 10.14 7.59
N TYR A 75 -9.94 8.88 7.19
CA TYR A 75 -11.00 8.55 6.23
C TYR A 75 -12.36 9.09 6.65
N CYS A 76 -12.73 8.87 7.92
CA CYS A 76 -13.99 9.37 8.47
C CYS A 76 -14.02 10.90 8.60
N GLU A 77 -12.96 11.51 9.18
CA GLU A 77 -12.86 12.97 9.41
C GLU A 77 -12.99 13.76 8.12
N LYS A 78 -12.32 13.30 7.06
CA LYS A 78 -12.31 13.99 5.75
C LYS A 78 -13.54 13.67 4.90
N ASN A 79 -14.41 12.78 5.33
CA ASN A 79 -15.44 12.20 4.47
C ASN A 79 -14.82 11.81 3.11
N ALA A 80 -13.71 11.06 3.21
CA ALA A 80 -12.88 10.71 2.08
C ALA A 80 -13.57 9.64 1.20
N LYS A 81 -13.30 9.65 -0.11
CA LYS A 81 -13.62 8.52 -0.99
C LYS A 81 -12.61 7.40 -0.83
N SER A 82 -11.33 7.77 -0.62
CA SER A 82 -10.27 6.82 -0.35
C SER A 82 -9.16 7.43 0.52
N VAL A 83 -8.41 6.56 1.20
CA VAL A 83 -7.18 6.92 1.91
C VAL A 83 -6.11 5.91 1.55
N THR A 84 -4.91 6.38 1.20
CA THR A 84 -3.73 5.55 1.02
C THR A 84 -2.62 5.97 1.95
N SER A 85 -1.82 5.02 2.39
CA SER A 85 -0.63 5.33 3.17
C SER A 85 0.54 5.71 2.27
N VAL A 86 1.33 6.68 2.75
CA VAL A 86 2.51 7.18 2.08
C VAL A 86 3.64 7.37 3.10
N CYS A 87 4.88 7.45 2.63
CA CYS A 87 6.01 7.91 3.44
C CYS A 87 6.78 9.03 2.72
N GLU A 88 7.48 9.85 3.48
CA GLU A 88 8.40 10.85 2.91
C GLU A 88 9.52 10.13 2.15
N VAL A 89 9.84 10.56 0.95
CA VAL A 89 10.93 9.95 0.17
C VAL A 89 12.29 10.18 0.85
N GLU A 90 13.16 9.18 0.83
CA GLU A 90 14.49 9.30 1.41
C GLU A 90 15.37 10.30 0.63
N HIS A 91 15.28 10.28 -0.69
CA HIS A 91 15.99 11.21 -1.56
C HIS A 91 15.01 12.09 -2.35
N PRO A 92 15.30 13.39 -2.49
CA PRO A 92 14.44 14.31 -3.24
C PRO A 92 14.21 13.83 -4.68
N VAL A 93 12.95 13.79 -5.10
CA VAL A 93 12.58 13.42 -6.49
C VAL A 93 13.18 14.37 -7.53
N GLN A 94 13.53 15.59 -7.11
CA GLN A 94 14.22 16.57 -7.94
C GLN A 94 15.62 16.14 -8.35
N TRP A 95 16.17 15.12 -7.73
CA TRP A 95 17.46 14.49 -8.08
C TRP A 95 17.29 13.19 -8.88
N CYS A 96 16.04 12.78 -9.14
CA CYS A 96 15.74 11.65 -10.00
C CYS A 96 15.70 12.11 -11.47
N PHE A 97 16.17 11.27 -12.37
CA PHE A 97 16.19 11.54 -13.82
C PHE A 97 16.20 10.22 -14.59
N GLU A 98 15.79 10.30 -15.84
CA GLU A 98 15.89 9.17 -16.76
C GLU A 98 17.32 9.08 -17.33
N LEU A 99 17.86 7.87 -17.38
CA LEU A 99 19.16 7.58 -17.95
C LEU A 99 18.98 6.88 -19.30
N GLY A 100 19.45 7.51 -20.38
CA GLY A 100 19.47 6.91 -21.71
C GLY A 100 20.55 5.83 -21.88
N GLU A 101 20.53 5.12 -23.00
CA GLU A 101 21.52 4.08 -23.34
C GLU A 101 22.96 4.62 -23.40
N ASP A 102 23.14 5.86 -23.81
CA ASP A 102 24.41 6.59 -23.85
C ASP A 102 24.94 7.02 -22.49
N ARG A 103 24.11 6.84 -21.44
CA ARG A 103 24.39 7.20 -20.04
C ARG A 103 24.69 8.69 -19.82
N LEU A 104 24.28 9.56 -20.74
CA LEU A 104 24.37 11.00 -20.53
C LEU A 104 23.36 11.45 -19.47
N MET A 105 23.80 12.35 -18.59
CA MET A 105 22.98 12.91 -17.50
C MET A 105 22.39 14.28 -17.85
N ASP A 106 22.08 14.53 -19.11
CA ASP A 106 21.67 15.85 -19.61
C ASP A 106 20.44 16.39 -18.88
N SER A 107 19.45 15.54 -18.60
CA SER A 107 18.24 15.93 -17.85
C SER A 107 18.57 16.41 -16.45
N PHE A 108 19.52 15.77 -15.76
CA PHE A 108 19.99 16.22 -14.45
C PHE A 108 20.90 17.44 -14.54
N VAL A 109 21.84 17.45 -15.49
CA VAL A 109 22.79 18.55 -15.67
C VAL A 109 22.08 19.87 -15.96
N ASN A 110 20.97 19.83 -16.69
CA ASN A 110 20.15 20.99 -17.02
C ASN A 110 19.06 21.28 -15.98
N SER A 111 18.92 20.44 -14.94
CA SER A 111 17.95 20.66 -13.84
C SER A 111 18.30 21.92 -13.04
N PRO A 112 17.32 22.78 -12.69
CA PRO A 112 17.52 23.90 -11.79
C PRO A 112 17.91 23.46 -10.38
N TYR A 113 17.65 22.20 -10.03
CA TYR A 113 17.86 21.64 -8.70
C TYR A 113 19.22 20.96 -8.50
N LYS A 114 20.06 20.81 -9.53
CA LYS A 114 21.35 20.09 -9.47
C LYS A 114 22.33 20.59 -8.40
N LYS A 115 22.21 21.86 -8.00
CA LYS A 115 23.04 22.50 -6.96
C LYS A 115 22.28 22.80 -5.67
N CYS A 116 21.00 22.42 -5.60
CA CYS A 116 20.19 22.67 -4.41
C CYS A 116 20.57 21.71 -3.29
N ARG A 117 20.66 22.22 -2.08
CA ARG A 117 20.81 21.41 -0.87
C ARG A 117 19.48 20.73 -0.55
N ARG A 118 19.51 19.47 -0.07
CA ARG A 118 18.32 18.68 0.31
C ARG A 118 17.33 19.48 1.18
N GLN A 119 17.84 20.24 2.16
CA GLN A 119 17.03 20.98 3.12
C GLN A 119 16.24 22.15 2.50
N LEU A 120 16.57 22.57 1.28
CA LEU A 120 15.89 23.63 0.55
C LEU A 120 14.88 23.11 -0.47
N LEU A 121 14.80 21.80 -0.63
CA LEU A 121 13.87 21.17 -1.56
C LEU A 121 12.54 20.84 -0.85
N PRO A 122 11.42 20.89 -1.57
CA PRO A 122 10.14 20.52 -1.01
C PRO A 122 10.14 19.05 -0.62
N LYS A 123 9.40 18.72 0.45
CA LYS A 123 9.15 17.34 0.84
C LYS A 123 8.27 16.67 -0.19
N ASN A 124 8.65 15.47 -0.56
CA ASN A 124 7.87 14.61 -1.46
C ASN A 124 7.54 13.32 -0.74
N TYR A 125 6.47 12.67 -1.17
CA TYR A 125 5.97 11.44 -0.58
C TYR A 125 5.81 10.38 -1.66
N GLN A 126 5.99 9.13 -1.27
CA GLN A 126 5.77 7.95 -2.12
C GLN A 126 4.74 7.02 -1.49
N LEU A 127 4.01 6.28 -2.31
CA LEU A 127 3.18 5.17 -1.84
C LEU A 127 4.07 4.14 -1.16
N ASN A 128 3.62 3.59 -0.03
CA ASN A 128 4.37 2.58 0.72
C ASN A 128 3.65 1.23 0.82
N GLY A 129 2.55 1.04 0.08
CA GLY A 129 1.86 -0.24 -0.01
C GLY A 129 1.09 -0.68 1.25
N ALA A 130 1.25 0.00 2.37
CA ALA A 130 0.85 -0.55 3.65
C ALA A 130 -0.66 -0.55 3.91
N ILE A 131 -1.38 0.54 3.57
CA ILE A 131 -2.80 0.71 3.90
C ILE A 131 -3.55 1.40 2.76
N TYR A 132 -4.67 0.80 2.36
CA TYR A 132 -5.62 1.38 1.40
C TYR A 132 -7.03 1.24 1.97
N ILE A 133 -7.79 2.33 2.02
CA ILE A 133 -9.16 2.38 2.58
C ILE A 133 -10.09 2.98 1.55
N THR A 134 -11.24 2.34 1.32
CA THR A 134 -12.34 2.87 0.52
C THR A 134 -13.65 2.23 0.95
N SER A 135 -14.81 2.81 0.56
CA SER A 135 -16.08 2.14 0.76
C SER A 135 -16.25 0.93 -0.16
N CYS A 136 -16.98 -0.10 0.30
CA CYS A 136 -17.32 -1.23 -0.54
C CYS A 136 -18.19 -0.82 -1.74
N GLU A 137 -19.07 0.18 -1.56
CA GLU A 137 -19.87 0.77 -2.64
C GLU A 137 -18.97 1.37 -3.73
N ASN A 138 -17.98 2.20 -3.36
CA ASN A 138 -17.03 2.79 -4.30
C ASN A 138 -16.22 1.71 -5.01
N MET A 139 -15.75 0.68 -4.28
CA MET A 139 -14.99 -0.44 -4.84
C MET A 139 -15.78 -1.24 -5.90
N LEU A 140 -17.09 -1.37 -5.74
CA LEU A 140 -17.99 -2.08 -6.66
C LEU A 140 -18.49 -1.21 -7.81
N SER A 141 -18.26 0.11 -7.77
CA SER A 141 -18.66 1.03 -8.84
C SER A 141 -17.98 0.70 -10.17
N GLU A 142 -18.67 0.91 -11.28
CA GLU A 142 -18.12 0.79 -12.63
C GLU A 142 -17.04 1.85 -12.89
N ASP A 143 -17.21 3.06 -12.33
CA ASP A 143 -16.29 4.20 -12.45
C ASP A 143 -15.26 4.22 -11.31
N PHE A 144 -14.90 3.05 -10.76
CA PHE A 144 -13.96 2.96 -9.65
C PHE A 144 -12.60 3.53 -10.00
N ASP A 145 -12.23 4.62 -9.33
CA ASP A 145 -10.90 5.20 -9.32
C ASP A 145 -10.45 5.44 -7.87
N PHE A 146 -9.50 4.63 -7.42
CA PHE A 146 -8.99 4.73 -6.05
C PHE A 146 -8.28 6.06 -5.79
N TYR A 147 -7.56 6.59 -6.78
CA TYR A 147 -6.80 7.82 -6.70
C TYR A 147 -7.54 9.05 -7.24
N GLY A 148 -8.85 8.96 -7.39
CA GLY A 148 -9.70 10.04 -7.85
C GLY A 148 -9.92 11.15 -6.82
N GLU A 149 -11.01 11.89 -6.98
CA GLU A 149 -11.38 12.98 -6.08
C GLU A 149 -11.50 12.51 -4.61
N LYS A 150 -11.07 13.37 -3.66
CA LYS A 150 -11.11 13.08 -2.22
C LYS A 150 -10.31 11.83 -1.82
N CYS A 151 -9.25 11.51 -2.56
CA CYS A 151 -8.22 10.59 -2.10
C CYS A 151 -7.26 11.35 -1.18
N TYR A 152 -7.07 10.87 0.05
CA TYR A 152 -6.20 11.50 1.05
C TYR A 152 -5.02 10.59 1.39
N ALA A 153 -3.88 11.22 1.71
CA ALA A 153 -2.68 10.52 2.12
C ALA A 153 -2.57 10.43 3.65
N TYR A 154 -2.41 9.23 4.18
CA TYR A 154 -2.00 9.00 5.55
C TYR A 154 -0.49 8.85 5.60
N VAL A 155 0.21 9.80 6.27
CA VAL A 155 1.66 9.80 6.30
C VAL A 155 2.17 8.86 7.40
N MET A 156 2.85 7.79 7.01
CA MET A 156 3.54 6.87 7.90
C MET A 156 5.02 7.26 8.05
N PRO A 157 5.63 7.02 9.21
CA PRO A 157 7.07 7.19 9.36
C PRO A 157 7.84 6.13 8.57
N HIS A 158 9.07 6.47 8.18
CA HIS A 158 9.90 5.67 7.30
C HIS A 158 10.21 4.27 7.88
N ASP A 159 10.43 4.17 9.19
CA ASP A 159 10.73 2.92 9.88
C ASP A 159 9.56 1.90 9.91
N ARG A 160 8.35 2.31 9.49
CA ARG A 160 7.17 1.46 9.35
C ARG A 160 6.66 1.34 7.91
N SER A 161 7.41 1.90 6.95
CA SER A 161 7.01 2.01 5.55
C SER A 161 7.85 1.14 4.61
N LEU A 162 8.57 0.15 5.16
CA LEU A 162 9.30 -0.82 4.35
C LEU A 162 8.30 -1.71 3.60
N ASP A 163 8.50 -1.84 2.30
CA ASP A 163 7.86 -2.82 1.44
C ASP A 163 8.87 -3.93 1.11
N ILE A 164 8.46 -5.18 1.15
CA ILE A 164 9.33 -6.33 0.90
C ILE A 164 9.21 -6.71 -0.56
N ASP A 165 10.21 -6.33 -1.35
CA ASP A 165 10.33 -6.66 -2.77
C ASP A 165 11.38 -7.76 -3.00
N ASP A 166 12.37 -7.87 -2.09
CA ASP A 166 13.45 -8.84 -2.21
C ASP A 166 13.91 -9.41 -0.84
N ASP A 167 14.91 -10.31 -0.88
CA ASP A 167 15.46 -10.96 0.32
C ASP A 167 16.17 -9.97 1.26
N VAL A 168 16.67 -8.86 0.75
CA VAL A 168 17.35 -7.83 1.57
C VAL A 168 16.30 -7.08 2.39
N ASP A 169 15.18 -6.71 1.76
CA ASP A 169 14.06 -6.09 2.44
C ASP A 169 13.47 -6.99 3.51
N LEU A 170 13.34 -8.30 3.23
CA LEU A 170 12.89 -9.29 4.21
C LEU A 170 13.83 -9.33 5.43
N ALA A 171 15.13 -9.35 5.21
CA ALA A 171 16.12 -9.35 6.31
C ALA A 171 16.04 -8.06 7.14
N ILE A 172 15.83 -6.91 6.50
CA ILE A 172 15.62 -5.62 7.18
C ILE A 172 14.33 -5.64 8.00
N ALA A 173 13.22 -6.13 7.41
CA ALA A 173 11.95 -6.26 8.10
C ALA A 173 12.07 -7.12 9.36
N GLU A 174 12.71 -8.30 9.27
CA GLU A 174 12.96 -9.17 10.41
C GLU A 174 13.76 -8.49 11.51
N LEU A 175 14.83 -7.76 11.17
CA LEU A 175 15.65 -7.02 12.12
C LEU A 175 14.82 -5.97 12.86
N LEU A 176 14.01 -5.19 12.12
CA LEU A 176 13.18 -4.15 12.70
C LEU A 176 12.07 -4.73 13.59
N MET A 177 11.46 -5.84 13.19
CA MET A 177 10.47 -6.53 14.02
C MET A 177 11.07 -7.07 15.32
N LYS A 178 12.24 -7.72 15.27
CA LYS A 178 12.96 -8.19 16.47
C LYS A 178 13.29 -7.04 17.42
N LYS A 179 13.69 -5.88 16.88
CA LYS A 179 14.02 -4.69 17.69
C LYS A 179 12.78 -4.07 18.38
N ARG A 180 11.59 -4.21 17.80
CA ARG A 180 10.34 -3.73 18.41
C ARG A 180 9.78 -4.66 19.48
N ALA A 181 10.14 -5.93 19.45
CA ALA A 181 9.71 -6.93 20.42
C ALA A 181 10.52 -6.90 21.74
N GLN A 182 11.61 -6.14 21.78
CA GLN A 182 12.44 -5.88 22.98
C GLN A 182 11.98 -4.63 23.72
#